data_ac47dcb9f48fbf3fd52705e193b5bb09
#
_entry.id   ac47dcb9f48fbf3fd52705e193b5bb09
#
_cell.length_a   1.000
_cell.length_b   1.000
_cell.length_c   1.000
_cell.angle_alpha   90.00
_cell.angle_beta   90.00
_cell.angle_gamma   90.00
#
_symmetry.space_group_name_H-M   'P 1'
#
loop_
_entity.id
_entity.type
_entity.pdbx_description
1 polymer ?
#
loop_
_entity_poly.entity_id
_entity_poly.type
_entity_poly.pdbx_seq_one_letter_code
_entity_poly.pdbx_strand_id
1 'polypeptide(L)'
;MELIDPFGRTVRDLRISITDRCNFRCTYCMPAEGMKWLPRTEVLTYEELHRLASICVNHFDVDGIRLTGGEPTMRAHLPVLVQKLAGLIVPATANSPRAGKPIDLAITTNGATLRLIAQELREAGLERINISIDTLKRERFYEMTRRDELEHVLDGIDAAIAAGFSPVKLNAVVQRGINDDEIVDLATFGRNKGIEVRFIEFMPLDAQGTWENNQVVGQDEIVAAI
;
A
#
# COMPACT_ATOMS: atom_id res chain seq x y z
N MET A 1 15.55 13.99 17.43
CA MET A 1 14.32 14.50 18.11
C MET A 1 13.21 13.55 17.76
N GLU A 2 12.42 13.09 18.73
CA GLU A 2 11.30 12.18 18.44
C GLU A 2 10.02 12.95 18.14
N LEU A 3 9.26 12.46 17.14
CA LEU A 3 7.88 12.89 16.91
C LEU A 3 6.98 12.04 17.83
N ILE A 4 6.27 12.69 18.73
CA ILE A 4 5.36 12.04 19.67
C ILE A 4 3.92 12.45 19.35
N ASP A 5 3.04 11.47 19.19
CA ASP A 5 1.64 11.71 18.93
C ASP A 5 0.88 12.10 20.24
N PRO A 6 -0.40 12.56 20.15
CA PRO A 6 -1.19 12.93 21.31
C PRO A 6 -1.40 11.80 22.34
N PHE A 7 -1.13 10.56 21.99
CA PHE A 7 -1.23 9.38 22.86
C PHE A 7 0.11 8.95 23.47
N GLY A 8 1.18 9.73 23.27
CA GLY A 8 2.52 9.43 23.78
C GLY A 8 3.30 8.38 22.98
N ARG A 9 2.87 8.03 21.77
CA ARG A 9 3.56 7.06 20.91
C ARG A 9 4.60 7.76 20.04
N THR A 10 5.79 7.22 19.94
CA THR A 10 6.82 7.69 19.00
C THR A 10 6.43 7.34 17.56
N VAL A 11 6.35 8.35 16.70
CA VAL A 11 6.05 8.20 15.27
C VAL A 11 7.35 7.83 14.55
N ARG A 12 7.42 6.62 14.00
CA ARG A 12 8.59 6.09 13.28
C ARG A 12 8.32 5.81 11.81
N ASP A 13 7.06 5.66 11.42
CA ASP A 13 6.64 5.40 10.04
C ASP A 13 6.13 6.67 9.37
N LEU A 14 6.67 6.99 8.21
CA LEU A 14 6.21 8.07 7.33
C LEU A 14 5.47 7.48 6.13
N ARG A 15 4.19 7.81 5.99
CA ARG A 15 3.43 7.50 4.76
C ARG A 15 3.49 8.68 3.80
N ILE A 16 3.94 8.43 2.58
CA ILE A 16 4.08 9.45 1.54
C ILE A 16 3.16 9.11 0.37
N SER A 17 2.16 9.96 0.14
CA SER A 17 1.36 9.92 -1.09
C SER A 17 2.14 10.60 -2.22
N ILE A 18 2.60 9.82 -3.20
CA ILE A 18 3.46 10.33 -4.28
C ILE A 18 2.69 10.76 -5.52
N THR A 19 1.42 10.44 -5.61
CA THR A 19 0.49 10.85 -6.67
C THR A 19 -0.94 10.75 -6.19
N ASP A 20 -1.81 11.58 -6.71
CA ASP A 20 -3.26 11.49 -6.52
C ASP A 20 -3.93 10.58 -7.58
N ARG A 21 -3.24 10.30 -8.68
CA ARG A 21 -3.77 9.53 -9.81
C ARG A 21 -3.87 8.05 -9.48
N CYS A 22 -4.98 7.43 -9.89
CA CYS A 22 -5.21 6.00 -9.78
C CYS A 22 -5.85 5.47 -11.06
N ASN A 23 -5.49 4.26 -11.47
CA ASN A 23 -6.11 3.56 -12.59
C ASN A 23 -7.41 2.83 -12.19
N PHE A 24 -7.66 2.61 -10.89
CA PHE A 24 -8.90 2.04 -10.38
C PHE A 24 -9.90 3.12 -9.95
N ARG A 25 -11.15 2.68 -9.73
CA ARG A 25 -12.27 3.51 -9.23
C ARG A 25 -13.03 2.73 -8.15
N CYS A 26 -12.29 2.25 -7.12
CA CYS A 26 -12.87 1.44 -6.07
C CYS A 26 -14.05 2.17 -5.42
N THR A 27 -15.15 1.46 -5.24
CA THR A 27 -16.44 1.99 -4.78
C THR A 27 -16.35 2.68 -3.42
N TYR A 28 -15.49 2.16 -2.56
CA TYR A 28 -15.24 2.69 -1.21
C TYR A 28 -14.14 3.77 -1.14
N CYS A 29 -13.51 4.12 -2.26
CA CYS A 29 -12.38 5.04 -2.25
C CYS A 29 -12.64 6.29 -3.09
N MET A 30 -13.26 6.13 -4.27
CA MET A 30 -13.30 7.18 -5.27
C MET A 30 -14.59 7.15 -6.10
N PRO A 31 -15.17 8.30 -6.48
CA PRO A 31 -16.31 8.36 -7.39
C PRO A 31 -16.03 7.70 -8.74
N ALA A 32 -17.08 7.23 -9.42
CA ALA A 32 -16.96 6.55 -10.70
C ALA A 32 -16.31 7.41 -11.79
N GLU A 33 -16.64 8.69 -11.80
CA GLU A 33 -16.08 9.72 -12.69
C GLU A 33 -14.63 10.08 -12.38
N GLY A 34 -14.14 9.67 -11.22
CA GLY A 34 -12.82 10.03 -10.69
C GLY A 34 -12.84 11.34 -9.92
N MET A 35 -11.67 11.90 -9.71
CA MET A 35 -11.45 13.15 -8.97
C MET A 35 -10.78 14.19 -9.87
N LYS A 36 -10.88 15.46 -9.49
CA LYS A 36 -10.07 16.51 -10.09
C LYS A 36 -8.64 16.35 -9.60
N TRP A 37 -7.77 15.89 -10.52
CA TRP A 37 -6.36 15.67 -10.24
C TRP A 37 -5.61 16.97 -10.03
N LEU A 38 -4.62 16.95 -9.14
CA LEU A 38 -3.71 18.07 -8.97
C LEU A 38 -2.92 18.35 -10.27
N PRO A 39 -2.68 19.62 -10.59
CA PRO A 39 -1.71 19.97 -11.61
C PRO A 39 -0.33 19.37 -11.28
N ARG A 40 0.42 18.97 -12.31
CA ARG A 40 1.75 18.39 -12.11
C ARG A 40 2.70 19.29 -11.29
N THR A 41 2.51 20.59 -11.39
CA THR A 41 3.29 21.61 -10.68
C THR A 41 3.00 21.68 -9.18
N GLU A 42 1.89 21.09 -8.73
CA GLU A 42 1.51 21.02 -7.31
C GLU A 42 1.89 19.68 -6.66
N VAL A 43 2.40 18.73 -7.45
CA VAL A 43 2.90 17.45 -6.94
C VAL A 43 4.40 17.54 -6.76
N LEU A 44 4.89 17.22 -5.56
CA LEU A 44 6.32 17.26 -5.24
C LEU A 44 7.15 16.41 -6.22
N THR A 45 8.30 16.93 -6.61
CA THR A 45 9.31 16.21 -7.38
C THR A 45 9.95 15.08 -6.56
N TYR A 46 10.67 14.19 -7.20
CA TYR A 46 11.40 13.11 -6.50
C TYR A 46 12.54 13.66 -5.62
N GLU A 47 13.13 14.78 -6.01
CA GLU A 47 14.14 15.48 -5.25
C GLU A 47 13.57 16.10 -3.98
N GLU A 48 12.39 16.72 -4.08
CA GLU A 48 11.69 17.29 -2.92
C GLU A 48 11.22 16.20 -1.96
N LEU A 49 10.66 15.09 -2.50
CA LEU A 49 10.26 13.92 -1.69
C LEU A 49 11.45 13.30 -0.96
N HIS A 50 12.58 13.13 -1.65
CA HIS A 50 13.80 12.63 -1.02
C HIS A 50 14.33 13.59 0.06
N ARG A 51 14.29 14.90 -0.19
CA ARG A 51 14.68 15.90 0.80
C ARG A 51 13.80 15.85 2.06
N LEU A 52 12.48 15.78 1.90
CA LEU A 52 11.54 15.63 3.03
C LEU A 52 11.81 14.34 3.81
N ALA A 53 11.93 13.21 3.12
CA ALA A 53 12.24 11.94 3.72
C ALA A 53 13.57 11.98 4.50
N SER A 54 14.61 12.59 3.91
CA SER A 54 15.92 12.76 4.54
C SER A 54 15.82 13.59 5.83
N ILE A 55 15.02 14.64 5.85
CA ILE A 55 14.80 15.45 7.06
C ILE A 55 14.12 14.59 8.14
N CYS A 56 13.06 13.84 7.77
CA CYS A 56 12.36 12.98 8.72
C CYS A 56 13.25 11.89 9.32
N VAL A 57 14.08 11.26 8.49
CA VAL A 57 15.01 10.22 8.92
C VAL A 57 16.14 10.79 9.80
N ASN A 58 16.75 11.90 9.37
CA ASN A 58 17.96 12.41 10.04
C ASN A 58 17.66 13.21 11.32
N HIS A 59 16.47 13.80 11.43
CA HIS A 59 16.17 14.72 12.54
C HIS A 59 15.02 14.24 13.45
N PHE A 60 14.16 13.34 12.96
CA PHE A 60 12.97 12.93 13.69
C PHE A 60 12.88 11.42 13.98
N ASP A 61 13.99 10.70 13.83
CA ASP A 61 14.09 9.26 14.14
C ASP A 61 13.08 8.39 13.37
N VAL A 62 12.60 8.87 12.20
CA VAL A 62 11.78 8.07 11.30
C VAL A 62 12.65 6.99 10.69
N ASP A 63 12.23 5.73 10.80
CA ASP A 63 12.97 4.57 10.33
C ASP A 63 12.21 3.71 9.30
N GLY A 64 10.93 4.05 9.05
CA GLY A 64 10.08 3.42 8.05
C GLY A 64 9.47 4.44 7.08
N ILE A 65 9.47 4.12 5.78
CA ILE A 65 8.78 4.89 4.75
C ILE A 65 7.86 3.97 3.95
N ARG A 66 6.61 4.41 3.78
CA ARG A 66 5.59 3.70 3.01
C ARG A 66 5.10 4.57 1.88
N LEU A 67 5.50 4.23 0.66
CA LEU A 67 5.03 4.88 -0.54
C LEU A 67 3.60 4.44 -0.85
N THR A 68 2.75 5.41 -1.12
CA THR A 68 1.34 5.24 -1.46
C THR A 68 0.91 6.38 -2.40
N GLY A 69 -0.39 6.59 -2.53
CA GLY A 69 -0.96 7.68 -3.31
C GLY A 69 -2.39 7.35 -3.72
N GLY A 70 -2.78 7.72 -4.93
CA GLY A 70 -3.78 6.99 -5.66
C GLY A 70 -3.21 5.61 -5.97
N GLU A 71 -2.51 5.48 -7.09
CA GLU A 71 -1.71 4.29 -7.38
C GLU A 71 -0.27 4.69 -7.67
N PRO A 72 0.69 4.36 -6.77
CA PRO A 72 2.08 4.82 -6.89
C PRO A 72 2.77 4.32 -8.16
N THR A 73 2.41 3.13 -8.68
CA THR A 73 3.00 2.58 -9.90
C THR A 73 2.59 3.33 -11.17
N MET A 74 1.59 4.21 -11.08
CA MET A 74 1.21 5.13 -12.17
C MET A 74 2.17 6.32 -12.32
N ARG A 75 3.02 6.58 -11.32
CA ARG A 75 3.98 7.65 -11.40
C ARG A 75 5.22 7.21 -12.17
N ALA A 76 5.51 7.89 -13.28
CA ALA A 76 6.63 7.57 -14.15
C ALA A 76 7.97 7.57 -13.39
N HIS A 77 8.86 6.66 -13.76
CA HIS A 77 10.20 6.53 -13.18
C HIS A 77 10.22 6.26 -11.65
N LEU A 78 9.21 5.56 -11.12
CA LEU A 78 9.14 5.20 -9.71
C LEU A 78 10.41 4.52 -9.17
N PRO A 79 11.10 3.62 -9.91
CA PRO A 79 12.36 3.03 -9.45
C PRO A 79 13.43 4.05 -9.07
N VAL A 80 13.46 5.24 -9.72
CA VAL A 80 14.39 6.32 -9.37
C VAL A 80 14.12 6.87 -7.96
N LEU A 81 12.86 7.07 -7.60
CA LEU A 81 12.50 7.49 -6.24
C LEU A 81 12.85 6.40 -5.22
N VAL A 82 12.50 5.15 -5.54
CA VAL A 82 12.80 3.99 -4.68
C VAL A 82 14.30 3.92 -4.40
N GLN A 83 15.16 4.03 -5.42
CA GLN A 83 16.60 4.01 -5.28
C GLN A 83 17.13 5.14 -4.38
N LYS A 84 16.60 6.36 -4.55
CA LYS A 84 16.96 7.51 -3.71
C LYS A 84 16.61 7.26 -2.24
N LEU A 85 15.42 6.73 -1.97
CA LEU A 85 14.95 6.48 -0.61
C LEU A 85 15.63 5.27 0.02
N ALA A 86 15.84 4.17 -0.71
CA ALA A 86 16.55 2.99 -0.23
C ALA A 86 17.99 3.28 0.20
N GLY A 87 18.61 4.35 -0.35
CA GLY A 87 19.91 4.83 0.05
C GLY A 87 19.95 5.58 1.40
N LEU A 88 18.81 5.88 2.01
CA LEU A 88 18.76 6.56 3.30
C LEU A 88 19.14 5.60 4.44
N ILE A 89 20.05 6.05 5.30
CA ILE A 89 20.50 5.31 6.49
C ILE A 89 19.96 6.01 7.72
N VAL A 90 19.33 5.27 8.60
CA VAL A 90 18.91 5.77 9.92
C VAL A 90 20.14 6.13 10.73
N PRO A 91 20.26 7.35 11.29
CA PRO A 91 21.44 7.74 12.07
C PRO A 91 21.73 6.72 13.18
N ALA A 92 23.01 6.42 13.40
CA ALA A 92 23.44 5.49 14.47
C ALA A 92 23.06 6.00 15.87
N THR A 93 22.85 7.31 16.01
CA THR A 93 22.42 7.98 17.24
C THR A 93 20.91 8.05 17.41
N ALA A 94 20.12 7.59 16.43
CA ALA A 94 18.66 7.59 16.48
C ALA A 94 18.17 6.62 17.54
N ASN A 95 17.10 6.99 18.24
CA ASN A 95 16.38 6.09 19.14
C ASN A 95 15.46 5.15 18.32
N SER A 96 16.06 4.24 17.56
CA SER A 96 15.39 3.36 16.62
C SER A 96 16.03 1.97 16.62
N PRO A 97 15.24 0.89 16.47
CA PRO A 97 15.77 -0.47 16.27
C PRO A 97 16.53 -0.61 14.94
N ARG A 98 16.40 0.36 14.03
CA ARG A 98 17.15 0.42 12.77
C ARG A 98 18.34 1.38 12.77
N ALA A 99 18.74 1.90 13.93
CA ALA A 99 19.92 2.78 14.04
C ALA A 99 21.14 2.19 13.31
N GLY A 100 21.76 2.97 12.42
CA GLY A 100 22.89 2.55 11.59
C GLY A 100 22.53 1.64 10.39
N LYS A 101 21.26 1.38 10.13
CA LYS A 101 20.78 0.50 9.03
C LYS A 101 19.99 1.30 8.00
N PRO A 102 19.80 0.75 6.77
CA PRO A 102 18.86 1.32 5.82
C PRO A 102 17.45 1.43 6.40
N ILE A 103 16.68 2.41 5.94
CA ILE A 103 15.27 2.57 6.31
C ILE A 103 14.46 1.34 5.91
N ASP A 104 13.32 1.14 6.59
CA ASP A 104 12.30 0.16 6.18
C ASP A 104 11.44 0.76 5.08
N LEU A 105 11.76 0.45 3.81
CA LEU A 105 11.03 0.97 2.65
C LEU A 105 10.01 -0.03 2.14
N ALA A 106 8.76 0.41 2.05
CA ALA A 106 7.66 -0.38 1.51
C ALA A 106 6.78 0.43 0.56
N ILE A 107 6.06 -0.25 -0.31
CA ILE A 107 5.03 0.34 -1.18
C ILE A 107 3.68 -0.35 -0.94
N THR A 108 2.60 0.41 -1.08
CA THR A 108 1.24 -0.14 -1.17
C THR A 108 0.69 0.17 -2.55
N THR A 109 0.28 -0.85 -3.28
CA THR A 109 -0.16 -0.78 -4.69
C THR A 109 -1.40 -1.63 -4.91
N ASN A 110 -2.19 -1.32 -5.94
CA ASN A 110 -3.27 -2.18 -6.40
C ASN A 110 -2.78 -3.37 -7.27
N GLY A 111 -1.49 -3.42 -7.60
CA GLY A 111 -0.84 -4.54 -8.27
C GLY A 111 -1.03 -4.64 -9.78
N ALA A 112 -1.98 -3.95 -10.40
CA ALA A 112 -2.33 -4.15 -11.81
C ALA A 112 -1.18 -3.93 -12.80
N THR A 113 -0.29 -2.98 -12.51
CA THR A 113 0.88 -2.70 -13.35
C THR A 113 2.19 -3.30 -12.81
N LEU A 114 2.12 -3.97 -11.66
CA LEU A 114 3.29 -4.42 -10.93
C LEU A 114 4.13 -5.43 -11.73
N ARG A 115 3.48 -6.33 -12.50
CA ARG A 115 4.18 -7.29 -13.36
C ARG A 115 5.19 -6.65 -14.32
N LEU A 116 5.00 -5.37 -14.66
CA LEU A 116 5.86 -4.66 -15.61
C LEU A 116 7.11 -4.06 -14.94
N ILE A 117 7.07 -3.81 -13.62
CA ILE A 117 8.12 -3.04 -12.92
C ILE A 117 8.60 -3.70 -11.63
N ALA A 118 8.08 -4.88 -11.26
CA ALA A 118 8.44 -5.55 -10.00
C ALA A 118 9.96 -5.76 -9.87
N GLN A 119 10.59 -6.27 -10.93
CA GLN A 119 12.02 -6.51 -10.96
C GLN A 119 12.83 -5.21 -10.80
N GLU A 120 12.47 -4.15 -11.53
CA GLU A 120 13.13 -2.86 -11.44
C GLU A 120 13.00 -2.23 -10.05
N LEU A 121 11.82 -2.35 -9.41
CA LEU A 121 11.60 -1.88 -8.05
C LEU A 121 12.47 -2.66 -7.04
N ARG A 122 12.59 -3.97 -7.23
CA ARG A 122 13.43 -4.81 -6.37
C ARG A 122 14.91 -4.45 -6.51
N GLU A 123 15.39 -4.27 -7.73
CA GLU A 123 16.77 -3.85 -8.04
C GLU A 123 17.06 -2.43 -7.52
N ALA A 124 16.07 -1.54 -7.51
CA ALA A 124 16.17 -0.20 -6.93
C ALA A 124 16.26 -0.20 -5.39
N GLY A 125 16.08 -1.37 -4.74
CA GLY A 125 16.23 -1.51 -3.28
C GLY A 125 14.92 -1.57 -2.51
N LEU A 126 13.75 -1.72 -3.17
CA LEU A 126 12.51 -1.99 -2.47
C LEU A 126 12.50 -3.43 -1.98
N GLU A 127 12.28 -3.64 -0.68
CA GLU A 127 12.30 -4.98 -0.08
C GLU A 127 10.91 -5.55 0.16
N ARG A 128 9.96 -4.69 0.50
CA ARG A 128 8.62 -5.07 0.98
C ARG A 128 7.52 -4.46 0.12
N ILE A 129 6.47 -5.24 -0.09
CA ILE A 129 5.33 -4.79 -0.90
C ILE A 129 4.02 -5.22 -0.25
N ASN A 130 3.05 -4.31 -0.25
CA ASN A 130 1.66 -4.59 0.08
C ASN A 130 0.82 -4.42 -1.19
N ILE A 131 0.03 -5.43 -1.52
CA ILE A 131 -0.84 -5.43 -2.70
C ILE A 131 -2.28 -5.46 -2.21
N SER A 132 -3.09 -4.54 -2.69
CA SER A 132 -4.52 -4.48 -2.34
C SER A 132 -5.33 -5.35 -3.30
N ILE A 133 -6.06 -6.33 -2.75
CA ILE A 133 -6.97 -7.20 -3.49
C ILE A 133 -8.11 -7.63 -2.56
N ASP A 134 -9.35 -7.29 -2.89
CA ASP A 134 -10.50 -7.49 -2.02
C ASP A 134 -11.32 -8.73 -2.39
N THR A 135 -11.07 -9.33 -3.55
CA THR A 135 -11.81 -10.50 -4.07
C THR A 135 -10.98 -11.26 -5.10
N LEU A 136 -11.23 -12.56 -5.20
CA LEU A 136 -10.65 -13.44 -6.23
C LEU A 136 -11.65 -13.73 -7.36
N LYS A 137 -12.86 -13.16 -7.31
CA LYS A 137 -13.93 -13.35 -8.31
C LYS A 137 -13.93 -12.18 -9.29
N ARG A 138 -13.77 -12.45 -10.59
CA ARG A 138 -13.64 -11.42 -11.65
C ARG A 138 -14.81 -10.45 -11.70
N GLU A 139 -16.03 -10.96 -11.64
CA GLU A 139 -17.23 -10.11 -11.68
C GLU A 139 -17.27 -9.17 -10.48
N ARG A 140 -17.05 -9.69 -9.27
CA ARG A 140 -17.00 -8.89 -8.05
C ARG A 140 -15.86 -7.89 -8.08
N PHE A 141 -14.70 -8.28 -8.59
CA PHE A 141 -13.56 -7.36 -8.75
C PHE A 141 -13.94 -6.17 -9.64
N TYR A 142 -14.63 -6.44 -10.75
CA TYR A 142 -15.15 -5.37 -11.62
C TYR A 142 -16.18 -4.49 -10.90
N GLU A 143 -17.09 -5.05 -10.15
CA GLU A 143 -18.09 -4.31 -9.38
C GLU A 143 -17.42 -3.41 -8.33
N MET A 144 -16.44 -3.92 -7.60
CA MET A 144 -15.74 -3.19 -6.53
C MET A 144 -14.77 -2.14 -7.06
N THR A 145 -14.05 -2.41 -8.16
CA THR A 145 -12.98 -1.54 -8.67
C THR A 145 -13.35 -0.75 -9.92
N ARG A 146 -14.48 -1.10 -10.58
CA ARG A 146 -14.92 -0.59 -11.88
C ARG A 146 -13.86 -0.79 -12.98
N ARG A 147 -13.06 -1.86 -12.84
CA ARG A 147 -12.01 -2.26 -13.79
C ARG A 147 -11.95 -3.78 -13.91
N ASP A 148 -11.80 -4.26 -15.12
CA ASP A 148 -11.63 -5.70 -15.41
C ASP A 148 -10.13 -6.05 -15.45
N GLU A 149 -9.49 -5.98 -14.28
CA GLU A 149 -8.03 -6.06 -14.15
C GLU A 149 -7.58 -7.16 -13.17
N LEU A 150 -8.47 -8.06 -12.73
CA LEU A 150 -8.13 -9.08 -11.73
C LEU A 150 -6.92 -9.92 -12.15
N GLU A 151 -6.90 -10.39 -13.39
CA GLU A 151 -5.77 -11.21 -13.90
C GLU A 151 -4.44 -10.46 -13.83
N HIS A 152 -4.44 -9.17 -14.16
CA HIS A 152 -3.23 -8.35 -14.06
C HIS A 152 -2.75 -8.16 -12.61
N VAL A 153 -3.68 -8.10 -11.66
CA VAL A 153 -3.34 -8.05 -10.22
C VAL A 153 -2.74 -9.38 -9.76
N LEU A 154 -3.32 -10.50 -10.17
CA LEU A 154 -2.80 -11.84 -9.87
C LEU A 154 -1.41 -12.06 -10.48
N ASP A 155 -1.20 -11.67 -11.74
CA ASP A 155 0.11 -11.65 -12.40
C ASP A 155 1.11 -10.75 -11.64
N GLY A 156 0.62 -9.61 -11.12
CA GLY A 156 1.42 -8.69 -10.31
C GLY A 156 1.88 -9.29 -8.99
N ILE A 157 1.02 -10.08 -8.34
CA ILE A 157 1.37 -10.83 -7.12
C ILE A 157 2.47 -11.86 -7.43
N ASP A 158 2.30 -12.61 -8.52
CA ASP A 158 3.28 -13.63 -8.92
C ASP A 158 4.61 -12.99 -9.33
N ALA A 159 4.58 -11.86 -10.02
CA ALA A 159 5.79 -11.10 -10.34
C ALA A 159 6.50 -10.56 -9.09
N ALA A 160 5.76 -10.12 -8.07
CA ALA A 160 6.35 -9.70 -6.81
C ALA A 160 7.06 -10.86 -6.09
N ILE A 161 6.43 -12.03 -6.04
CA ILE A 161 7.04 -13.24 -5.46
C ILE A 161 8.29 -13.63 -6.24
N ALA A 162 8.22 -13.67 -7.59
CA ALA A 162 9.32 -14.03 -8.47
C ALA A 162 10.51 -13.05 -8.37
N ALA A 163 10.24 -11.75 -8.19
CA ALA A 163 11.27 -10.74 -7.97
C ALA A 163 11.94 -10.82 -6.58
N GLY A 164 11.46 -11.70 -5.69
CA GLY A 164 12.04 -11.91 -4.37
C GLY A 164 11.69 -10.84 -3.33
N PHE A 165 10.54 -10.20 -3.44
CA PHE A 165 10.02 -9.36 -2.35
C PHE A 165 9.72 -10.21 -1.11
N SER A 166 10.14 -9.72 0.06
CA SER A 166 9.86 -10.40 1.33
C SER A 166 9.76 -9.40 2.49
N PRO A 167 8.61 -9.36 3.20
CA PRO A 167 7.38 -10.07 2.87
C PRO A 167 6.57 -9.43 1.74
N VAL A 168 5.87 -10.26 0.97
CA VAL A 168 4.71 -9.86 0.16
C VAL A 168 3.49 -9.96 1.04
N LYS A 169 2.67 -8.92 1.09
CA LYS A 169 1.44 -8.89 1.89
C LYS A 169 0.26 -8.49 1.03
N LEU A 170 -0.87 -9.16 1.23
CA LEU A 170 -2.14 -8.76 0.64
C LEU A 170 -2.96 -7.99 1.66
N ASN A 171 -3.56 -6.89 1.26
CA ASN A 171 -4.55 -6.16 2.03
C ASN A 171 -5.92 -6.38 1.39
N ALA A 172 -6.90 -6.85 2.16
CA ALA A 172 -8.26 -7.07 1.73
C ALA A 172 -9.23 -6.33 2.66
N VAL A 173 -9.95 -5.35 2.13
CA VAL A 173 -11.04 -4.67 2.85
C VAL A 173 -12.28 -5.56 2.77
N VAL A 174 -12.78 -5.99 3.93
CA VAL A 174 -13.95 -6.87 4.02
C VAL A 174 -15.20 -6.03 4.24
N GLN A 175 -16.20 -6.23 3.39
CA GLN A 175 -17.49 -5.55 3.44
C GLN A 175 -18.62 -6.58 3.49
N ARG A 176 -19.49 -6.46 4.48
CA ARG A 176 -20.63 -7.36 4.69
C ARG A 176 -21.56 -7.36 3.50
N GLY A 177 -21.92 -8.56 3.02
CA GLY A 177 -22.81 -8.77 1.88
C GLY A 177 -22.17 -8.44 0.52
N ILE A 178 -20.89 -8.11 0.49
CA ILE A 178 -20.13 -7.84 -0.75
C ILE A 178 -19.08 -8.91 -0.98
N ASN A 179 -18.10 -9.06 -0.06
CA ASN A 179 -16.99 -10.01 -0.21
C ASN A 179 -16.66 -10.79 1.08
N ASP A 180 -17.51 -10.70 2.09
CA ASP A 180 -17.36 -11.42 3.37
C ASP A 180 -17.45 -12.97 3.21
N ASP A 181 -18.04 -13.45 2.13
CA ASP A 181 -18.06 -14.86 1.75
C ASP A 181 -16.70 -15.38 1.22
N GLU A 182 -15.73 -14.49 0.93
CA GLU A 182 -14.40 -14.85 0.39
C GLU A 182 -13.27 -14.83 1.44
N ILE A 183 -13.56 -14.61 2.71
CA ILE A 183 -12.53 -14.54 3.77
C ILE A 183 -11.64 -15.80 3.75
N VAL A 184 -12.26 -16.99 3.73
CA VAL A 184 -11.54 -18.27 3.71
C VAL A 184 -10.78 -18.48 2.40
N ASP A 185 -11.36 -18.08 1.27
CA ASP A 185 -10.72 -18.21 -0.05
C ASP A 185 -9.48 -17.34 -0.14
N LEU A 186 -9.56 -16.08 0.32
CA LEU A 186 -8.41 -15.16 0.38
C LEU A 186 -7.32 -15.66 1.33
N ALA A 187 -7.70 -16.16 2.52
CA ALA A 187 -6.74 -16.74 3.47
C ALA A 187 -6.05 -17.97 2.86
N THR A 188 -6.81 -18.84 2.18
CA THR A 188 -6.30 -20.04 1.49
C THR A 188 -5.39 -19.66 0.34
N PHE A 189 -5.75 -18.65 -0.46
CA PHE A 189 -4.91 -18.11 -1.53
C PHE A 189 -3.56 -17.65 -1.00
N GLY A 190 -3.56 -16.85 0.08
CA GLY A 190 -2.33 -16.38 0.72
C GLY A 190 -1.47 -17.54 1.23
N ARG A 191 -2.07 -18.53 1.91
CA ARG A 191 -1.39 -19.72 2.40
C ARG A 191 -0.72 -20.51 1.26
N ASN A 192 -1.44 -20.73 0.17
CA ASN A 192 -0.94 -21.48 -0.98
C ASN A 192 0.23 -20.76 -1.69
N LYS A 193 0.24 -19.44 -1.68
CA LYS A 193 1.32 -18.62 -2.24
C LYS A 193 2.46 -18.33 -1.25
N GLY A 194 2.31 -18.71 0.02
CA GLY A 194 3.31 -18.42 1.07
C GLY A 194 3.40 -16.93 1.43
N ILE A 195 2.31 -16.18 1.31
CA ILE A 195 2.24 -14.73 1.56
C ILE A 195 1.22 -14.41 2.67
N GLU A 196 1.41 -13.28 3.33
CA GLU A 196 0.55 -12.82 4.42
C GLU A 196 -0.71 -12.13 3.85
N VAL A 197 -1.89 -12.52 4.33
CA VAL A 197 -3.14 -11.80 4.07
C VAL A 197 -3.52 -10.99 5.29
N ARG A 198 -3.87 -9.73 5.08
CA ARG A 198 -4.34 -8.79 6.09
C ARG A 198 -5.77 -8.39 5.77
N PHE A 199 -6.69 -8.83 6.56
CA PHE A 199 -8.06 -8.37 6.48
C PHE A 199 -8.19 -7.02 7.18
N ILE A 200 -8.87 -6.09 6.54
CA ILE A 200 -9.07 -4.72 7.00
C ILE A 200 -10.57 -4.51 7.16
N GLU A 201 -10.99 -4.07 8.34
CA GLU A 201 -12.37 -3.67 8.57
C GLU A 201 -12.74 -2.47 7.69
N PHE A 202 -13.94 -2.47 7.15
CA PHE A 202 -14.41 -1.37 6.30
C PHE A 202 -14.59 -0.09 7.13
N MET A 203 -13.84 0.95 6.79
CA MET A 203 -13.78 2.20 7.52
C MET A 203 -14.51 3.34 6.76
N PRO A 204 -15.02 4.38 7.47
CA PRO A 204 -15.75 5.51 6.87
C PRO A 204 -14.80 6.49 6.16
N LEU A 205 -14.08 6.01 5.15
CA LEU A 205 -13.09 6.78 4.38
C LEU A 205 -13.52 7.03 2.94
N ASP A 206 -14.75 6.63 2.58
CA ASP A 206 -15.30 6.80 1.25
C ASP A 206 -15.58 8.27 0.91
N ALA A 207 -15.17 8.69 -0.28
CA ALA A 207 -15.33 10.08 -0.72
C ALA A 207 -16.80 10.51 -0.92
N GLN A 208 -17.73 9.54 -0.99
CA GLN A 208 -19.16 9.78 -1.23
C GLN A 208 -20.00 9.78 0.05
N GLY A 209 -19.42 9.38 1.20
CA GLY A 209 -20.13 9.29 2.49
C GLY A 209 -21.22 8.21 2.48
N THR A 210 -21.03 7.13 1.73
CA THR A 210 -21.97 6.01 1.61
C THR A 210 -21.73 4.91 2.63
N TRP A 211 -20.70 5.04 3.46
CA TRP A 211 -20.34 4.08 4.50
C TRP A 211 -21.47 3.93 5.53
N GLU A 212 -21.80 2.69 5.84
CA GLU A 212 -22.76 2.31 6.88
C GLU A 212 -22.14 1.29 7.83
N ASN A 213 -22.42 1.45 9.13
CA ASN A 213 -21.86 0.56 10.17
C ASN A 213 -22.31 -0.92 10.00
N ASN A 214 -23.48 -1.17 9.40
CA ASN A 214 -23.99 -2.51 9.11
C ASN A 214 -23.17 -3.25 8.05
N GLN A 215 -22.33 -2.56 7.29
CA GLN A 215 -21.41 -3.14 6.28
C GLN A 215 -20.08 -3.57 6.89
N VAL A 216 -19.83 -3.29 8.16
CA VAL A 216 -18.58 -3.67 8.82
C VAL A 216 -18.62 -5.13 9.23
N VAL A 217 -17.58 -5.88 8.86
CA VAL A 217 -17.27 -7.21 9.39
C VAL A 217 -16.14 -7.04 10.38
N GLY A 218 -16.41 -7.28 11.65
CA GLY A 218 -15.46 -7.06 12.72
C GLY A 218 -14.38 -8.13 12.80
N GLN A 219 -13.27 -7.78 13.46
CA GLN A 219 -12.12 -8.69 13.64
C GLN A 219 -12.53 -10.06 14.16
N ASP A 220 -13.41 -10.14 15.17
CA ASP A 220 -13.80 -11.41 15.78
C ASP A 220 -14.57 -12.30 14.80
N GLU A 221 -15.38 -11.71 13.92
CA GLU A 221 -16.10 -12.44 12.88
C GLU A 221 -15.13 -12.98 11.83
N ILE A 222 -14.15 -12.17 11.41
CA ILE A 222 -13.13 -12.58 10.45
C ILE A 222 -12.30 -13.74 11.00
N VAL A 223 -11.86 -13.62 12.27
CA VAL A 223 -11.08 -14.68 12.95
C VAL A 223 -11.90 -15.96 13.10
N ALA A 224 -13.21 -15.84 13.41
CA ALA A 224 -14.08 -17.00 13.54
C ALA A 224 -14.36 -17.72 12.20
N ALA A 225 -14.21 -17.01 11.07
CA ALA A 225 -14.42 -17.57 9.73
C ALA A 225 -13.21 -18.37 9.21
N ILE A 226 -11.99 -18.08 9.70
CA ILE A 226 -10.71 -18.70 9.30
C ILE A 226 -10.40 -19.93 10.18
#